data_9ee999d65e366a5f7daa7cd80d343653
#
_entry.id   9ee999d65e366a5f7daa7cd80d343653
#
_cell.length_a   1.000
_cell.length_b   1.000
_cell.length_c   1.000
_cell.angle_alpha   90.00
_cell.angle_beta   90.00
_cell.angle_gamma   90.00
#
_symmetry.space_group_name_H-M   'P 1'
#
loop_
_entity.id
_entity.type
_entity.pdbx_description
1 polymer ?
#
loop_
_entity_poly.entity_id
_entity_poly.type
_entity_poly.pdbx_seq_one_letter_code
_entity_poly.pdbx_strand_id
1 'polypeptide(L)'
;AKAEFKGNLELGEVSNGDRENSFQNNSLMTEAYIKYAMEGFSLTAGRQAIDLEWLADYNEAVVAAITAVPDTTIVLGYTARKAESGIDLSEDFYDINGNKGAYVADIKYVGLQSVEFNPYAYSAPDLVDIYGLKTTITTDYFGAIAHYAVSNEETQDDGSIGHLELNTELVGVSAALGYIKTDKDVGAGLMPTYGDNISPFEDGNQVYEADARTVYGSLGYTIADLELGVLYGQTTYGAADDKEKELNLTASYPITESLAASILYGDVTAELSNDDYNKVLASVGYTF
;
A
#
# COMPACT_ATOMS: atom_id res chain seq x y z
N ALA A 1 -2.02 31.27 6.64
CA ALA A 1 -1.62 30.11 7.44
C ALA A 1 -2.87 29.53 8.15
N LYS A 2 -2.97 28.20 8.25
CA LYS A 2 -4.04 27.51 8.95
C LYS A 2 -3.38 26.48 9.88
N ALA A 3 -3.95 26.34 11.08
CA ALA A 3 -3.64 25.25 11.99
C ALA A 3 -4.87 24.35 12.12
N GLU A 4 -4.68 23.07 12.15
CA GLU A 4 -5.71 22.05 12.23
C GLU A 4 -5.31 20.99 13.25
N PHE A 5 -6.26 20.52 14.02
CA PHE A 5 -6.15 19.36 14.89
C PHE A 5 -7.15 18.30 14.40
N LYS A 6 -6.70 17.06 14.24
CA LYS A 6 -7.57 15.93 13.92
C LYS A 6 -7.29 14.78 14.88
N GLY A 7 -8.37 14.08 15.28
CA GLY A 7 -8.30 12.81 16.00
C GLY A 7 -9.24 11.82 15.35
N ASN A 8 -8.82 10.56 15.23
CA ASN A 8 -9.62 9.44 14.78
C ASN A 8 -9.46 8.27 15.76
N LEU A 9 -10.55 7.61 16.08
CA LEU A 9 -10.59 6.44 16.93
C LEU A 9 -11.27 5.31 16.16
N GLU A 10 -10.54 4.23 15.93
CA GLU A 10 -11.10 3.01 15.37
C GLU A 10 -11.50 2.05 16.48
N LEU A 11 -12.65 1.40 16.29
CA LEU A 11 -13.22 0.42 17.21
C LEU A 11 -13.52 -0.83 16.40
N GLY A 12 -13.01 -1.98 16.85
CA GLY A 12 -13.24 -3.25 16.18
C GLY A 12 -13.21 -4.43 17.15
N GLU A 13 -13.89 -5.48 16.78
CA GLU A 13 -13.87 -6.76 17.46
C GLU A 13 -13.95 -7.87 16.41
N VAL A 14 -13.04 -8.84 16.47
CA VAL A 14 -13.12 -10.08 15.69
C VAL A 14 -13.62 -11.19 16.61
N SER A 15 -14.75 -11.78 16.26
CA SER A 15 -15.39 -12.84 17.04
C SER A 15 -15.11 -14.24 16.52
N ASN A 16 -14.30 -14.43 15.49
CA ASN A 16 -14.07 -15.75 14.88
C ASN A 16 -12.64 -16.23 15.08
N GLY A 17 -12.51 -17.44 15.65
CA GLY A 17 -11.31 -17.99 16.26
C GLY A 17 -10.11 -18.32 15.37
N ASP A 18 -10.18 -18.13 14.05
CA ASP A 18 -9.06 -18.50 13.17
C ASP A 18 -8.00 -17.38 13.02
N ARG A 19 -8.26 -16.19 13.54
CA ARG A 19 -7.32 -15.06 13.59
C ARG A 19 -7.28 -14.42 14.99
N GLU A 20 -6.97 -15.21 16.00
CA GLU A 20 -6.97 -14.78 17.42
C GLU A 20 -6.10 -13.57 17.73
N ASN A 21 -5.19 -13.17 16.82
CA ASN A 21 -4.26 -12.06 17.03
C ASN A 21 -4.41 -10.91 16.03
N SER A 22 -5.39 -10.93 15.14
CA SER A 22 -5.57 -9.89 14.13
C SER A 22 -6.03 -8.56 14.73
N PHE A 23 -6.67 -8.60 15.92
CA PHE A 23 -7.05 -7.42 16.68
C PHE A 23 -6.35 -7.44 18.03
N GLN A 24 -5.24 -6.75 18.12
CA GLN A 24 -4.47 -6.62 19.37
C GLN A 24 -5.25 -5.77 20.39
N ASN A 25 -6.05 -4.81 19.92
CA ASN A 25 -6.91 -3.97 20.73
C ASN A 25 -8.28 -3.76 20.10
N ASN A 26 -9.33 -3.65 20.94
CA ASN A 26 -10.67 -3.31 20.50
C ASN A 26 -10.84 -1.80 20.19
N SER A 27 -9.83 -1.01 20.41
CA SER A 27 -9.84 0.41 20.10
C SER A 27 -8.43 0.93 19.87
N LEU A 28 -8.23 1.65 18.77
CA LEU A 28 -6.96 2.25 18.41
C LEU A 28 -7.20 3.71 18.01
N MET A 29 -6.46 4.63 18.64
CA MET A 29 -6.41 6.01 18.16
C MET A 29 -5.41 6.08 17.00
N THR A 30 -5.92 5.94 15.79
CA THR A 30 -5.12 5.90 14.56
C THR A 30 -4.61 7.26 14.15
N GLU A 31 -5.39 8.31 14.34
CA GLU A 31 -4.99 9.67 14.02
C GLU A 31 -5.14 10.61 15.23
N ALA A 32 -4.09 11.33 15.55
CA ALA A 32 -4.06 12.43 16.53
C ALA A 32 -2.88 13.34 16.19
N TYR A 33 -3.11 14.40 15.43
CA TYR A 33 -2.04 15.27 14.95
C TYR A 33 -2.38 16.75 14.99
N ILE A 34 -1.33 17.58 14.91
CA ILE A 34 -1.43 19.01 14.65
C ILE A 34 -0.85 19.27 13.26
N LYS A 35 -1.59 19.99 12.42
CA LYS A 35 -1.16 20.42 11.10
C LYS A 35 -1.08 21.93 11.01
N TYR A 36 0.05 22.43 10.58
CA TYR A 36 0.25 23.81 10.15
C TYR A 36 0.31 23.86 8.63
N ALA A 37 -0.45 24.75 8.01
CA ALA A 37 -0.44 24.90 6.56
C ALA A 37 -0.42 26.39 6.15
N MET A 38 0.35 26.67 5.12
CA MET A 38 0.40 27.94 4.41
C MET A 38 0.52 27.68 2.90
N GLU A 39 0.48 28.71 2.08
CA GLU A 39 0.65 28.56 0.64
C GLU A 39 1.99 27.87 0.31
N GLY A 40 1.92 26.78 -0.43
CA GLY A 40 3.07 25.99 -0.87
C GLY A 40 3.81 25.18 0.20
N PHE A 41 3.29 25.12 1.45
CA PHE A 41 3.93 24.36 2.52
C PHE A 41 2.93 23.86 3.56
N SER A 42 3.10 22.63 4.03
CA SER A 42 2.44 22.13 5.24
C SER A 42 3.40 21.30 6.11
N LEU A 43 3.13 21.28 7.40
CA LEU A 43 3.83 20.46 8.40
C LEU A 43 2.78 19.78 9.28
N THR A 44 2.83 18.46 9.37
CA THR A 44 1.96 17.65 10.22
C THR A 44 2.81 16.91 11.24
N ALA A 45 2.42 16.91 12.50
CA ALA A 45 3.12 16.21 13.58
C ALA A 45 2.13 15.45 14.47
N GLY A 46 2.39 14.18 14.71
CA GLY A 46 1.56 13.25 15.50
C GLY A 46 1.20 12.00 14.74
N ARG A 47 0.18 11.29 15.24
CA ARG A 47 -0.37 10.10 14.58
C ARG A 47 -1.14 10.53 13.33
N GLN A 48 -0.77 10.00 12.19
CA GLN A 48 -1.34 10.36 10.89
C GLN A 48 -1.26 9.19 9.91
N ALA A 49 -2.25 9.11 9.02
CA ALA A 49 -2.16 8.21 7.87
C ALA A 49 -1.09 8.73 6.90
N ILE A 50 -0.25 7.84 6.41
CA ILE A 50 0.76 8.08 5.37
C ILE A 50 0.50 7.07 4.25
N ASP A 51 0.63 7.52 3.00
CA ASP A 51 0.47 6.71 1.81
C ASP A 51 1.58 7.10 0.82
N LEU A 52 2.75 6.51 1.03
CA LEU A 52 3.93 6.61 0.16
C LEU A 52 4.34 5.20 -0.28
N GLU A 53 5.21 5.07 -1.27
CA GLU A 53 5.52 3.77 -1.90
C GLU A 53 5.97 2.69 -0.90
N TRP A 54 6.78 3.06 0.10
CA TRP A 54 7.28 2.17 1.13
C TRP A 54 7.05 2.71 2.55
N LEU A 55 6.08 3.58 2.73
CA LEU A 55 5.63 4.00 4.05
C LEU A 55 4.12 4.22 3.98
N ALA A 56 3.39 3.26 4.51
CA ALA A 56 1.94 3.23 4.48
C ALA A 56 1.34 3.23 5.90
N ASP A 57 0.02 3.18 5.98
CA ASP A 57 -0.78 3.06 7.18
C ASP A 57 -0.65 4.22 8.17
N TYR A 58 -0.83 3.96 9.46
CA TYR A 58 -0.80 4.97 10.49
C TYR A 58 0.58 5.08 11.11
N ASN A 59 1.10 6.30 11.18
CA ASN A 59 2.45 6.56 11.62
C ASN A 59 2.49 7.64 12.71
N GLU A 60 3.29 7.45 13.75
CA GLU A 60 3.71 8.52 14.66
C GLU A 60 4.88 9.26 14.00
N ALA A 61 4.57 10.37 13.33
CA ALA A 61 5.48 10.99 12.40
C ALA A 61 5.47 12.53 12.47
N VAL A 62 6.52 13.12 11.89
CA VAL A 62 6.57 14.52 11.50
C VAL A 62 6.82 14.59 10.00
N VAL A 63 5.87 15.17 9.25
CA VAL A 63 5.88 15.20 7.79
C VAL A 63 5.70 16.63 7.29
N ALA A 64 6.62 17.09 6.46
CA ALA A 64 6.53 18.33 5.71
C ALA A 64 6.18 18.03 4.25
N ALA A 65 5.21 18.76 3.68
CA ALA A 65 4.92 18.73 2.25
C ALA A 65 5.14 20.15 1.66
N ILE A 66 5.91 20.22 0.58
CA ILE A 66 6.28 21.45 -0.13
C ILE A 66 5.71 21.37 -1.54
N THR A 67 4.82 22.32 -1.86
CA THR A 67 4.18 22.47 -3.17
C THR A 67 4.45 23.85 -3.79
N ALA A 68 5.43 24.59 -3.25
CA ALA A 68 5.84 25.89 -3.77
C ALA A 68 6.63 25.82 -5.11
N VAL A 69 7.15 24.64 -5.45
CA VAL A 69 7.82 24.39 -6.73
C VAL A 69 6.74 24.00 -7.75
N PRO A 70 6.67 24.66 -8.92
CA PRO A 70 5.68 24.33 -9.94
C PRO A 70 5.70 22.85 -10.31
N ASP A 71 4.52 22.28 -10.45
CA ASP A 71 4.28 20.89 -10.88
C ASP A 71 5.01 19.83 -10.01
N THR A 72 5.42 20.22 -8.78
CA THR A 72 6.24 19.36 -7.92
C THR A 72 5.66 19.34 -6.50
N THR A 73 5.50 18.14 -5.95
CA THR A 73 5.26 17.91 -4.52
C THR A 73 6.48 17.22 -3.92
N ILE A 74 7.07 17.83 -2.89
CA ILE A 74 8.19 17.26 -2.15
C ILE A 74 7.69 16.91 -0.75
N VAL A 75 7.82 15.66 -0.34
CA VAL A 75 7.52 15.19 1.01
C VAL A 75 8.82 14.86 1.72
N LEU A 76 9.01 15.43 2.91
CA LEU A 76 10.12 15.11 3.79
C LEU A 76 9.54 14.70 5.14
N GLY A 77 9.96 13.55 5.67
CA GLY A 77 9.37 13.01 6.89
C GLY A 77 10.35 12.28 7.78
N TYR A 78 9.94 12.16 9.03
CA TYR A 78 10.50 11.23 10.01
C TYR A 78 9.35 10.50 10.68
N THR A 79 9.44 9.19 10.79
CA THR A 79 8.48 8.35 11.49
C THR A 79 9.20 7.49 12.53
N ALA A 80 8.60 7.37 13.71
CA ALA A 80 9.14 6.58 14.81
C ALA A 80 8.42 5.24 14.96
N ARG A 81 7.09 5.24 14.81
CA ARG A 81 6.24 4.07 15.05
C ARG A 81 5.18 3.96 13.97
N LYS A 82 4.77 2.74 13.69
CA LYS A 82 3.73 2.39 12.70
C LYS A 82 2.67 1.53 13.37
N ALA A 83 1.45 1.60 12.86
CA ALA A 83 0.36 0.66 13.15
C ALA A 83 -0.43 0.42 11.89
N GLU A 84 -0.87 -0.81 11.69
CA GLU A 84 -1.82 -1.19 10.65
C GLU A 84 -3.21 -1.34 11.26
N SER A 85 -4.21 -0.80 10.61
CA SER A 85 -5.59 -0.93 11.06
C SER A 85 -6.56 -0.87 9.88
N GLY A 86 -7.43 -1.86 9.82
CA GLY A 86 -8.40 -2.05 8.76
C GLY A 86 -9.62 -2.84 9.25
N ILE A 87 -10.39 -3.39 8.31
CA ILE A 87 -11.60 -4.15 8.62
C ILE A 87 -11.29 -5.46 9.35
N ASP A 88 -10.19 -6.10 9.03
CA ASP A 88 -9.80 -7.43 9.50
C ASP A 88 -8.50 -7.46 10.32
N LEU A 89 -7.89 -6.30 10.54
CA LEU A 89 -6.64 -6.17 11.29
C LEU A 89 -6.66 -4.89 12.12
N SER A 90 -6.16 -4.95 13.36
CA SER A 90 -5.83 -3.77 14.17
C SER A 90 -4.63 -4.08 15.05
N GLU A 91 -3.52 -3.45 14.76
CA GLU A 91 -2.26 -3.58 15.47
C GLU A 91 -2.00 -2.38 16.37
N ASP A 92 -1.30 -2.61 17.47
CA ASP A 92 -0.74 -1.52 18.27
C ASP A 92 0.41 -0.83 17.53
N PHE A 93 0.61 0.46 17.83
CA PHE A 93 1.80 1.16 17.35
C PHE A 93 3.08 0.48 17.84
N TYR A 94 3.94 0.06 16.93
CA TYR A 94 5.24 -0.54 17.20
C TYR A 94 6.39 0.31 16.65
N ASP A 95 7.58 0.17 17.23
CA ASP A 95 8.78 0.89 16.82
C ASP A 95 9.32 0.28 15.52
N ILE A 96 9.40 1.05 14.43
CA ILE A 96 9.83 0.56 13.11
C ILE A 96 11.34 0.33 12.99
N ASN A 97 12.14 0.97 13.83
CA ASN A 97 13.60 0.81 13.90
C ASN A 97 14.10 1.16 15.31
N GLY A 98 13.53 0.53 16.34
CA GLY A 98 13.80 0.87 17.72
C GLY A 98 13.62 2.38 17.97
N ASN A 99 14.59 3.01 18.62
CA ASN A 99 14.52 4.46 18.91
C ASN A 99 15.08 5.36 17.80
N LYS A 100 15.44 4.82 16.62
CA LYS A 100 16.03 5.58 15.52
C LYS A 100 14.99 6.02 14.50
N GLY A 101 13.89 5.27 14.35
CA GLY A 101 12.86 5.52 13.37
C GLY A 101 13.35 5.44 11.92
N ALA A 102 12.63 6.08 11.01
CA ALA A 102 12.99 6.17 9.60
C ALA A 102 12.77 7.58 9.04
N TYR A 103 13.59 7.96 8.08
CA TYR A 103 13.52 9.22 7.33
C TYR A 103 13.00 8.96 5.93
N VAL A 104 12.26 9.92 5.39
CA VAL A 104 11.63 9.84 4.08
C VAL A 104 11.91 11.11 3.28
N ALA A 105 12.27 10.93 2.03
CA ALA A 105 12.24 11.96 0.99
C ALA A 105 11.53 11.38 -0.24
N ASP A 106 10.41 12.00 -0.62
CA ASP A 106 9.58 11.58 -1.75
C ASP A 106 9.27 12.79 -2.61
N ILE A 107 9.39 12.67 -3.94
CA ILE A 107 9.20 13.77 -4.88
C ILE A 107 8.26 13.31 -5.99
N LYS A 108 7.11 13.97 -6.15
CA LYS A 108 6.21 13.77 -7.30
C LYS A 108 6.32 14.97 -8.24
N TYR A 109 6.67 14.70 -9.49
CA TYR A 109 6.75 15.71 -10.55
C TYR A 109 5.75 15.38 -11.67
N VAL A 110 4.85 16.33 -11.95
CA VAL A 110 3.76 16.20 -12.95
C VAL A 110 3.85 17.25 -14.06
N GLY A 111 5.01 17.89 -14.25
CA GLY A 111 5.18 18.94 -15.24
C GLY A 111 5.23 18.47 -16.71
N LEU A 112 5.19 17.15 -16.96
CA LEU A 112 5.05 16.59 -18.30
C LEU A 112 3.63 16.10 -18.52
N GLN A 113 3.08 16.42 -19.69
CA GLN A 113 1.73 15.97 -20.04
C GLN A 113 1.63 14.44 -19.96
N SER A 114 0.65 13.96 -19.22
CA SER A 114 0.35 12.52 -19.06
C SER A 114 1.44 11.69 -18.37
N VAL A 115 2.46 12.30 -17.78
CA VAL A 115 3.54 11.56 -17.10
C VAL A 115 3.79 12.13 -15.71
N GLU A 116 3.79 11.25 -14.70
CA GLU A 116 4.26 11.51 -13.35
C GLU A 116 5.59 10.78 -13.12
N PHE A 117 6.56 11.46 -12.54
CA PHE A 117 7.79 10.86 -12.02
C PHE A 117 7.81 10.98 -10.50
N ASN A 118 8.09 9.87 -9.83
CA ASN A 118 8.17 9.82 -8.38
C ASN A 118 9.49 9.15 -7.93
N PRO A 119 10.64 9.87 -7.96
CA PRO A 119 11.85 9.41 -7.27
C PRO A 119 11.69 9.57 -5.76
N TYR A 120 12.22 8.60 -5.00
CA TYR A 120 12.16 8.62 -3.55
C TYR A 120 13.40 7.97 -2.90
N ALA A 121 13.60 8.30 -1.63
CA ALA A 121 14.60 7.69 -0.76
C ALA A 121 14.06 7.58 0.66
N TYR A 122 14.20 6.41 1.28
CA TYR A 122 13.90 6.17 2.68
C TYR A 122 15.15 5.66 3.38
N SER A 123 15.33 6.00 4.65
CA SER A 123 16.49 5.56 5.43
C SER A 123 16.06 5.20 6.84
N ALA A 124 16.23 3.94 7.20
CA ALA A 124 16.16 3.45 8.57
C ALA A 124 17.60 3.23 9.06
N PRO A 125 18.18 4.15 9.84
CA PRO A 125 19.61 4.15 10.16
C PRO A 125 20.10 2.83 10.79
N ASP A 126 21.25 2.34 10.32
CA ASP A 126 21.88 1.07 10.71
C ASP A 126 20.99 -0.17 10.41
N LEU A 127 20.04 -0.07 9.48
CA LEU A 127 19.17 -1.16 9.08
C LEU A 127 19.06 -1.26 7.57
N VAL A 128 18.50 -0.24 6.89
CA VAL A 128 18.29 -0.24 5.44
C VAL A 128 18.16 1.16 4.87
N ASP A 129 18.68 1.36 3.67
CA ASP A 129 18.40 2.51 2.81
C ASP A 129 17.66 2.03 1.54
N ILE A 130 16.50 2.63 1.26
CA ILE A 130 15.65 2.27 0.12
C ILE A 130 15.64 3.42 -0.88
N TYR A 131 15.84 3.11 -2.16
CA TYR A 131 15.79 4.08 -3.25
C TYR A 131 14.92 3.56 -4.38
N GLY A 132 14.13 4.41 -4.98
CA GLY A 132 13.32 4.00 -6.12
C GLY A 132 12.86 5.12 -7.01
N LEU A 133 12.32 4.70 -8.13
CA LEU A 133 11.65 5.56 -9.11
C LEU A 133 10.40 4.86 -9.61
N LYS A 134 9.26 5.52 -9.43
CA LYS A 134 8.00 5.16 -10.07
C LYS A 134 7.70 6.16 -11.17
N THR A 135 7.32 5.67 -12.32
CA THR A 135 6.83 6.47 -13.44
C THR A 135 5.42 6.02 -13.78
N THR A 136 4.48 6.95 -13.77
CA THR A 136 3.09 6.68 -14.14
C THR A 136 2.74 7.46 -15.39
N ILE A 137 2.18 6.78 -16.37
CA ILE A 137 1.65 7.37 -17.60
C ILE A 137 0.13 7.24 -17.55
N THR A 138 -0.58 8.36 -17.75
CA THR A 138 -2.04 8.40 -17.81
C THR A 138 -2.49 9.13 -19.04
N THR A 139 -3.19 8.42 -19.94
CA THR A 139 -3.79 8.99 -21.16
C THR A 139 -5.29 8.77 -21.14
N ASP A 140 -6.02 9.31 -22.13
CA ASP A 140 -7.47 9.11 -22.26
C ASP A 140 -7.85 7.64 -22.57
N TYR A 141 -6.91 6.79 -22.96
CA TYR A 141 -7.18 5.44 -23.45
C TYR A 141 -6.48 4.35 -22.65
N PHE A 142 -5.32 4.64 -22.09
CA PHE A 142 -4.55 3.67 -21.30
C PHE A 142 -3.68 4.37 -20.26
N GLY A 143 -3.35 3.63 -19.22
CA GLY A 143 -2.31 3.95 -18.25
C GLY A 143 -1.19 2.93 -18.27
N ALA A 144 -0.03 3.33 -17.77
CA ALA A 144 1.10 2.43 -17.56
C ALA A 144 1.87 2.84 -16.30
N ILE A 145 2.36 1.84 -15.57
CA ILE A 145 3.25 2.02 -14.41
C ILE A 145 4.55 1.30 -14.70
N ALA A 146 5.66 1.97 -14.45
CA ALA A 146 6.99 1.37 -14.37
C ALA A 146 7.64 1.81 -13.06
N HIS A 147 7.91 0.85 -12.19
CA HIS A 147 8.46 1.09 -10.86
C HIS A 147 9.67 0.18 -10.63
N TYR A 148 10.75 0.73 -10.11
CA TYR A 148 11.92 -0.02 -9.70
C TYR A 148 12.45 0.54 -8.38
N ALA A 149 12.73 -0.37 -7.44
CA ALA A 149 13.30 -0.05 -6.14
C ALA A 149 14.43 -0.99 -5.76
N VAL A 150 15.35 -0.49 -4.96
CA VAL A 150 16.43 -1.25 -4.32
C VAL A 150 16.46 -0.95 -2.83
N SER A 151 16.80 -1.95 -2.03
CA SER A 151 17.10 -1.81 -0.62
C SER A 151 18.57 -2.16 -0.37
N ASN A 152 19.32 -1.24 0.17
CA ASN A 152 20.68 -1.49 0.61
C ASN A 152 20.64 -1.85 2.09
N GLU A 153 20.92 -3.11 2.38
CA GLU A 153 20.77 -3.68 3.72
C GLU A 153 22.08 -3.64 4.48
N GLU A 154 22.05 -3.25 5.75
CA GLU A 154 23.26 -3.19 6.59
C GLU A 154 23.70 -4.57 7.10
N THR A 155 22.82 -5.56 7.17
CA THR A 155 23.05 -6.85 7.84
C THR A 155 22.84 -8.08 6.97
N GLN A 156 22.39 -7.91 5.74
CA GLN A 156 22.14 -8.96 4.75
C GLN A 156 22.46 -8.45 3.34
N ASP A 157 22.30 -9.28 2.33
CA ASP A 157 22.46 -8.88 0.93
C ASP A 157 21.34 -7.93 0.49
N ASP A 158 21.62 -7.07 -0.49
CA ASP A 158 20.72 -6.05 -1.00
C ASP A 158 19.55 -6.65 -1.79
N GLY A 159 18.35 -6.13 -1.55
CA GLY A 159 17.14 -6.53 -2.26
C GLY A 159 16.78 -5.60 -3.42
N SER A 160 15.92 -6.08 -4.32
CA SER A 160 15.33 -5.23 -5.36
C SER A 160 13.97 -5.73 -5.82
N ILE A 161 13.17 -4.80 -6.36
CA ILE A 161 11.87 -5.11 -6.94
C ILE A 161 11.62 -4.23 -8.17
N GLY A 162 11.07 -4.84 -9.22
CA GLY A 162 10.59 -4.15 -10.41
C GLY A 162 9.12 -4.48 -10.67
N HIS A 163 8.32 -3.47 -11.01
CA HIS A 163 6.90 -3.61 -11.33
C HIS A 163 6.59 -2.90 -12.64
N LEU A 164 5.86 -3.58 -13.52
CA LEU A 164 5.31 -3.03 -14.76
C LEU A 164 3.81 -3.35 -14.80
N GLU A 165 2.99 -2.34 -15.07
CA GLU A 165 1.56 -2.51 -15.27
C GLU A 165 1.09 -1.74 -16.50
N LEU A 166 0.15 -2.31 -17.22
CA LEU A 166 -0.67 -1.63 -18.24
C LEU A 166 -2.13 -1.68 -17.81
N ASN A 167 -2.82 -0.56 -17.84
CA ASN A 167 -4.22 -0.47 -17.48
C ASN A 167 -5.03 0.37 -18.47
N THR A 168 -6.34 0.21 -18.45
CA THR A 168 -7.29 1.00 -19.24
C THR A 168 -8.62 1.09 -18.50
N GLU A 169 -9.33 2.19 -18.72
CA GLU A 169 -10.71 2.37 -18.31
C GLU A 169 -11.52 2.96 -19.46
N LEU A 170 -12.47 2.21 -19.98
CA LEU A 170 -13.31 2.61 -21.11
C LEU A 170 -14.76 2.20 -20.87
N VAL A 171 -15.68 3.18 -20.91
CA VAL A 171 -17.15 2.96 -20.86
C VAL A 171 -17.58 2.10 -19.64
N GLY A 172 -17.02 2.39 -18.49
CA GLY A 172 -17.31 1.68 -17.22
C GLY A 172 -16.66 0.30 -17.10
N VAL A 173 -15.78 -0.09 -18.04
CA VAL A 173 -14.93 -1.28 -17.94
C VAL A 173 -13.52 -0.84 -17.63
N SER A 174 -12.94 -1.36 -16.55
CA SER A 174 -11.52 -1.24 -16.23
C SER A 174 -10.81 -2.57 -16.45
N ALA A 175 -9.55 -2.53 -16.88
CA ALA A 175 -8.72 -3.71 -17.01
C ALA A 175 -7.27 -3.36 -16.70
N ALA A 176 -6.54 -4.29 -16.06
CA ALA A 176 -5.10 -4.17 -15.87
C ALA A 176 -4.40 -5.50 -16.09
N LEU A 177 -3.13 -5.42 -16.50
CA LEU A 177 -2.19 -6.54 -16.57
C LEU A 177 -0.86 -6.08 -16.00
N GLY A 178 -0.34 -6.83 -15.02
CA GLY A 178 0.91 -6.48 -14.36
C GLY A 178 1.89 -7.63 -14.27
N TYR A 179 3.15 -7.23 -14.11
CA TYR A 179 4.28 -8.10 -13.86
C TYR A 179 5.20 -7.52 -12.79
N ILE A 180 5.48 -8.30 -11.76
CA ILE A 180 6.40 -7.93 -10.68
C ILE A 180 7.54 -8.96 -10.66
N LYS A 181 8.76 -8.49 -10.39
CA LYS A 181 9.93 -9.33 -10.22
C LYS A 181 10.83 -8.80 -9.12
N THR A 182 11.30 -9.69 -8.25
CA THR A 182 12.25 -9.38 -7.17
C THR A 182 13.65 -9.90 -7.46
N ASP A 183 14.59 -9.51 -6.61
CA ASP A 183 15.94 -10.07 -6.59
C ASP A 183 15.89 -11.60 -6.37
N LYS A 184 16.88 -12.29 -6.97
CA LYS A 184 16.90 -13.76 -6.97
C LYS A 184 17.22 -14.36 -5.60
N ASP A 185 18.08 -13.72 -4.83
CA ASP A 185 18.66 -14.30 -3.63
C ASP A 185 18.00 -13.78 -2.35
N VAL A 186 17.50 -12.53 -2.37
CA VAL A 186 17.00 -11.81 -1.18
C VAL A 186 15.56 -11.30 -1.35
N GLY A 187 15.02 -11.30 -2.58
CA GLY A 187 13.70 -10.74 -2.82
C GLY A 187 13.68 -9.21 -2.76
N ALA A 188 12.63 -8.66 -2.19
CA ALA A 188 12.49 -7.23 -1.99
C ALA A 188 13.24 -6.70 -0.74
N GLY A 189 13.94 -7.56 0.00
CA GLY A 189 14.61 -7.20 1.23
C GLY A 189 13.64 -6.71 2.32
N LEU A 190 14.03 -5.67 3.07
CA LEU A 190 13.22 -5.10 4.14
C LEU A 190 12.16 -4.09 3.66
N MET A 191 12.05 -3.80 2.36
CA MET A 191 11.07 -2.84 1.83
C MET A 191 9.63 -3.11 2.31
N PRO A 192 9.12 -4.37 2.26
CA PRO A 192 7.72 -4.64 2.64
C PRO A 192 7.39 -4.42 4.12
N THR A 193 8.39 -4.39 5.00
CA THR A 193 8.16 -4.08 6.44
C THR A 193 7.69 -2.64 6.68
N TYR A 194 7.91 -1.75 5.73
CA TYR A 194 7.52 -0.34 5.84
C TYR A 194 6.21 -0.06 5.08
N GLY A 195 5.96 -0.76 3.99
CA GLY A 195 4.75 -0.66 3.18
C GLY A 195 4.76 -1.66 2.03
N ASP A 196 3.59 -1.98 1.49
CA ASP A 196 3.41 -3.02 0.48
C ASP A 196 2.59 -2.56 -0.74
N ASN A 197 2.69 -1.30 -1.12
CA ASN A 197 1.89 -0.69 -2.19
C ASN A 197 2.13 -1.24 -3.61
N ILE A 198 3.00 -2.26 -3.76
CA ILE A 198 3.24 -2.92 -5.06
C ILE A 198 2.38 -4.18 -5.23
N SER A 199 2.10 -4.94 -4.15
CA SER A 199 1.27 -6.14 -4.27
C SER A 199 -0.13 -5.79 -4.78
N PRO A 200 -0.63 -6.49 -5.83
CA PRO A 200 -1.99 -6.33 -6.29
C PRO A 200 -2.98 -7.16 -5.47
N PHE A 201 -2.49 -8.06 -4.63
CA PHE A 201 -3.27 -9.07 -3.92
C PHE A 201 -3.78 -8.54 -2.58
N GLU A 202 -4.88 -9.08 -2.14
CA GLU A 202 -5.49 -8.77 -0.85
C GLU A 202 -4.76 -9.48 0.31
N ASP A 203 -4.33 -10.73 0.05
CA ASP A 203 -3.77 -11.60 1.07
C ASP A 203 -2.46 -12.28 0.66
N GLY A 204 -2.24 -12.49 -0.64
CA GLY A 204 -1.04 -13.16 -1.17
C GLY A 204 0.22 -12.37 -0.86
N ASN A 205 1.14 -12.97 -0.12
CA ASN A 205 2.31 -12.30 0.42
C ASN A 205 3.64 -12.72 -0.20
N GLN A 206 3.65 -13.70 -1.13
CA GLN A 206 4.88 -14.22 -1.73
C GLN A 206 5.46 -13.30 -2.83
N VAL A 207 4.78 -12.19 -3.13
CA VAL A 207 5.20 -11.19 -4.14
C VAL A 207 6.58 -10.61 -3.86
N TYR A 208 6.98 -10.55 -2.60
CA TYR A 208 8.22 -9.93 -2.14
C TYR A 208 9.36 -10.93 -1.88
N GLU A 209 9.07 -12.23 -1.98
CA GLU A 209 10.02 -13.30 -1.72
C GLU A 209 11.19 -13.34 -2.72
N ALA A 210 12.23 -14.11 -2.39
CA ALA A 210 13.38 -14.32 -3.25
C ALA A 210 12.98 -14.96 -4.58
N ASP A 211 13.52 -14.46 -5.71
CA ASP A 211 13.21 -14.87 -7.07
C ASP A 211 11.71 -14.86 -7.40
N ALA A 212 10.93 -13.99 -6.75
CA ALA A 212 9.50 -13.90 -7.04
C ALA A 212 9.26 -13.32 -8.42
N ARG A 213 8.33 -13.93 -9.14
CA ARG A 213 7.84 -13.56 -10.45
C ARG A 213 6.33 -13.61 -10.43
N THR A 214 5.69 -12.46 -10.31
CA THR A 214 4.24 -12.34 -10.21
C THR A 214 3.67 -11.87 -11.54
N VAL A 215 2.65 -12.55 -12.03
CA VAL A 215 1.83 -12.12 -13.16
C VAL A 215 0.39 -12.03 -12.68
N TYR A 216 -0.26 -10.91 -12.93
CA TYR A 216 -1.65 -10.69 -12.53
C TYR A 216 -2.45 -9.96 -13.58
N GLY A 217 -3.77 -10.09 -13.50
CA GLY A 217 -4.70 -9.32 -14.30
C GLY A 217 -5.98 -9.03 -13.53
N SER A 218 -6.58 -7.88 -13.79
CA SER A 218 -7.83 -7.47 -13.21
C SER A 218 -8.82 -6.98 -14.25
N LEU A 219 -10.10 -7.15 -13.95
CA LEU A 219 -11.22 -6.58 -14.69
C LEU A 219 -12.20 -5.96 -13.70
N GLY A 220 -12.67 -4.76 -13.99
CA GLY A 220 -13.73 -4.09 -13.27
C GLY A 220 -14.85 -3.70 -14.20
N TYR A 221 -16.07 -3.65 -13.68
CA TYR A 221 -17.25 -3.19 -14.41
C TYR A 221 -18.20 -2.45 -13.49
N THR A 222 -18.56 -1.23 -13.88
CA THR A 222 -19.57 -0.43 -13.19
C THR A 222 -20.86 -0.45 -13.98
N ILE A 223 -21.95 -0.95 -13.37
CA ILE A 223 -23.29 -0.95 -13.92
C ILE A 223 -24.25 -0.18 -13.00
N ALA A 224 -24.82 0.91 -13.49
CA ALA A 224 -25.46 1.91 -12.64
C ALA A 224 -24.48 2.32 -11.51
N ASP A 225 -24.82 2.05 -10.26
CA ASP A 225 -23.97 2.38 -9.12
C ASP A 225 -23.30 1.13 -8.51
N LEU A 226 -23.48 -0.05 -9.11
CA LEU A 226 -22.84 -1.29 -8.67
C LEU A 226 -21.46 -1.44 -9.33
N GLU A 227 -20.42 -1.46 -8.53
CA GLU A 227 -19.06 -1.75 -8.95
C GLU A 227 -18.74 -3.22 -8.71
N LEU A 228 -18.25 -3.90 -9.74
CA LEU A 228 -17.84 -5.30 -9.70
C LEU A 228 -16.38 -5.40 -10.11
N GLY A 229 -15.61 -6.22 -9.42
CA GLY A 229 -14.20 -6.45 -9.70
C GLY A 229 -13.84 -7.93 -9.63
N VAL A 230 -12.87 -8.32 -10.45
CA VAL A 230 -12.15 -9.57 -10.36
C VAL A 230 -10.67 -9.30 -10.57
N LEU A 231 -9.84 -9.88 -9.70
CA LEU A 231 -8.40 -9.94 -9.85
C LEU A 231 -7.97 -11.39 -9.76
N TYR A 232 -7.05 -11.79 -10.60
CA TYR A 232 -6.41 -13.11 -10.51
C TYR A 232 -4.92 -12.98 -10.84
N GLY A 233 -4.09 -13.64 -10.07
CA GLY A 233 -2.67 -13.69 -10.35
C GLY A 233 -1.97 -14.92 -9.77
N GLN A 234 -0.70 -15.05 -10.14
CA GLN A 234 0.18 -16.10 -9.67
C GLN A 234 1.56 -15.52 -9.42
N THR A 235 2.11 -15.84 -8.27
CA THR A 235 3.51 -15.65 -7.92
C THR A 235 4.22 -17.00 -7.98
N THR A 236 5.38 -17.04 -8.66
CA THR A 236 6.33 -18.15 -8.61
C THR A 236 7.56 -17.62 -7.88
N TYR A 237 8.03 -18.30 -6.84
CA TYR A 237 9.07 -17.77 -5.95
C TYR A 237 10.01 -18.87 -5.43
N GLY A 238 11.13 -18.45 -4.89
CA GLY A 238 12.13 -19.32 -4.29
C GLY A 238 12.88 -20.22 -5.27
N ALA A 239 13.86 -20.94 -4.77
CA ALA A 239 14.71 -21.83 -5.56
C ALA A 239 14.00 -23.09 -6.08
N ALA A 240 12.84 -23.44 -5.52
CA ALA A 240 12.02 -24.59 -5.92
C ALA A 240 10.96 -24.23 -6.97
N ASP A 241 10.83 -22.94 -7.35
CA ASP A 241 9.76 -22.41 -8.19
C ASP A 241 8.36 -22.70 -7.59
N ASP A 242 8.23 -22.59 -6.26
CA ASP A 242 6.96 -22.74 -5.55
C ASP A 242 5.94 -21.70 -6.06
N LYS A 243 4.67 -21.98 -5.91
CA LYS A 243 3.61 -21.13 -6.47
C LYS A 243 2.56 -20.77 -5.44
N GLU A 244 2.19 -19.49 -5.47
CA GLU A 244 0.99 -18.98 -4.81
C GLU A 244 0.09 -18.34 -5.86
N LYS A 245 -1.21 -18.54 -5.73
CA LYS A 245 -2.23 -17.96 -6.61
C LYS A 245 -3.29 -17.32 -5.76
N GLU A 246 -3.81 -16.20 -6.23
CA GLU A 246 -4.92 -15.54 -5.58
C GLU A 246 -5.99 -15.12 -6.58
N LEU A 247 -7.25 -15.34 -6.17
CA LEU A 247 -8.45 -14.82 -6.82
C LEU A 247 -9.18 -13.90 -5.85
N ASN A 248 -9.39 -12.64 -6.24
CA ASN A 248 -10.25 -11.71 -5.52
C ASN A 248 -11.50 -11.40 -6.35
N LEU A 249 -12.64 -11.45 -5.71
CA LEU A 249 -13.92 -11.00 -6.26
C LEU A 249 -14.48 -9.91 -5.37
N THR A 250 -14.80 -8.76 -5.95
CA THR A 250 -15.31 -7.61 -5.20
C THR A 250 -16.65 -7.14 -5.75
N ALA A 251 -17.50 -6.65 -4.86
CA ALA A 251 -18.69 -5.90 -5.22
C ALA A 251 -18.88 -4.75 -4.22
N SER A 252 -19.19 -3.55 -4.73
CA SER A 252 -19.43 -2.35 -3.93
C SER A 252 -20.66 -1.62 -4.44
N TYR A 253 -21.51 -1.13 -3.53
CA TYR A 253 -22.72 -0.42 -3.87
C TYR A 253 -22.98 0.75 -2.90
N PRO A 254 -23.08 2.00 -3.37
CA PRO A 254 -23.51 3.13 -2.58
C PRO A 254 -25.04 3.07 -2.39
N ILE A 255 -25.47 2.70 -1.18
CA ILE A 255 -26.90 2.61 -0.83
C ILE A 255 -27.54 4.00 -0.77
N THR A 256 -26.79 4.97 -0.24
CA THR A 256 -27.12 6.40 -0.23
C THR A 256 -25.82 7.22 -0.38
N GLU A 257 -25.94 8.56 -0.44
CA GLU A 257 -24.77 9.45 -0.45
C GLU A 257 -23.84 9.27 0.78
N SER A 258 -24.36 8.76 1.89
CA SER A 258 -23.64 8.56 3.13
C SER A 258 -23.45 7.11 3.54
N LEU A 259 -24.06 6.16 2.84
CA LEU A 259 -24.05 4.74 3.23
C LEU A 259 -23.62 3.88 2.02
N ALA A 260 -22.57 3.10 2.19
CA ALA A 260 -22.12 2.14 1.19
C ALA A 260 -21.98 0.75 1.81
N ALA A 261 -22.20 -0.29 0.99
CA ALA A 261 -21.92 -1.68 1.35
C ALA A 261 -20.92 -2.27 0.37
N SER A 262 -20.03 -3.11 0.87
CA SER A 262 -19.09 -3.87 0.03
C SER A 262 -18.96 -5.31 0.49
N ILE A 263 -18.56 -6.17 -0.43
CA ILE A 263 -18.18 -7.55 -0.18
C ILE A 263 -16.92 -7.87 -0.99
N LEU A 264 -16.01 -8.58 -0.36
CA LEU A 264 -14.81 -9.15 -0.98
C LEU A 264 -14.78 -10.65 -0.68
N TYR A 265 -14.50 -11.45 -1.68
CA TYR A 265 -14.13 -12.85 -1.56
C TYR A 265 -12.68 -13.00 -2.03
N GLY A 266 -11.81 -13.52 -1.18
CA GLY A 266 -10.44 -13.89 -1.48
C GLY A 266 -10.27 -15.40 -1.40
N ASP A 267 -9.49 -15.95 -2.34
CA ASP A 267 -9.12 -17.37 -2.38
C ASP A 267 -7.63 -17.46 -2.69
N VAL A 268 -6.85 -17.92 -1.72
CA VAL A 268 -5.40 -18.11 -1.83
C VAL A 268 -5.11 -19.60 -1.90
N THR A 269 -4.35 -20.01 -2.91
CA THR A 269 -3.87 -21.39 -3.11
C THR A 269 -2.34 -21.37 -3.18
N ALA A 270 -1.68 -22.02 -2.23
CA ALA A 270 -0.23 -22.14 -2.14
C ALA A 270 0.26 -23.54 -2.52
N GLU A 271 1.54 -23.67 -2.88
CA GLU A 271 2.18 -24.99 -3.14
C GLU A 271 2.20 -25.85 -1.88
N LEU A 272 2.37 -25.22 -0.71
CA LEU A 272 2.27 -25.84 0.58
C LEU A 272 0.80 -25.76 1.05
N SER A 273 0.07 -26.86 0.99
CA SER A 273 -1.38 -26.93 1.24
C SER A 273 -1.85 -26.46 2.61
N ASN A 274 -0.94 -26.18 3.55
CA ASN A 274 -1.30 -25.62 4.85
C ASN A 274 -1.55 -24.10 4.80
N ASP A 275 -1.16 -23.46 3.69
CA ASP A 275 -1.32 -22.02 3.47
C ASP A 275 -2.50 -21.69 2.55
N ASP A 276 -3.22 -22.73 2.09
CA ASP A 276 -4.48 -22.54 1.34
C ASP A 276 -5.55 -21.99 2.27
N TYR A 277 -6.20 -20.91 1.89
CA TYR A 277 -7.36 -20.41 2.62
C TYR A 277 -8.27 -19.56 1.73
N ASN A 278 -9.48 -19.33 2.22
CA ASN A 278 -10.38 -18.37 1.62
C ASN A 278 -11.01 -17.50 2.70
N LYS A 279 -11.36 -16.28 2.33
CA LYS A 279 -12.04 -15.33 3.21
C LYS A 279 -13.19 -14.64 2.51
N VAL A 280 -14.16 -14.19 3.31
CA VAL A 280 -15.22 -13.28 2.90
C VAL A 280 -15.20 -12.10 3.85
N LEU A 281 -15.01 -10.91 3.33
CA LEU A 281 -15.18 -9.66 4.05
C LEU A 281 -16.45 -8.98 3.57
N ALA A 282 -17.33 -8.61 4.49
CA ALA A 282 -18.51 -7.81 4.19
C ALA A 282 -18.49 -6.55 5.07
N SER A 283 -18.65 -5.40 4.47
CA SER A 283 -18.64 -4.13 5.19
C SER A 283 -19.82 -3.24 4.85
N VAL A 284 -20.21 -2.41 5.81
CA VAL A 284 -21.16 -1.32 5.63
C VAL A 284 -20.52 -0.07 6.24
N GLY A 285 -20.20 0.89 5.39
CA GLY A 285 -19.60 2.17 5.76
C GLY A 285 -20.63 3.29 5.79
N TYR A 286 -20.62 4.10 6.85
CA TYR A 286 -21.44 5.29 6.94
C TYR A 286 -20.57 6.53 7.17
N THR A 287 -20.74 7.54 6.33
CA THR A 287 -20.03 8.84 6.43
C THR A 287 -21.02 9.92 6.82
N PHE A 288 -20.69 10.73 7.86
CA PHE A 288 -21.54 11.78 8.42
C PHE A 288 -20.85 13.16 8.45
#